data_f9881197a14cfdd498aa08a8da6384a2
#
_entry.id   f9881197a14cfdd498aa08a8da6384a2
#
_cell.length_a   1.000
_cell.length_b   1.000
_cell.length_c   1.000
_cell.angle_alpha   90.00
_cell.angle_beta   90.00
_cell.angle_gamma   90.00
#
_symmetry.space_group_name_H-M   'P 1'
#
loop_
_entity.id
_entity.type
_entity.pdbx_description
1 polymer ?
#
loop_
_entity_poly.entity_id
_entity_poly.type
_entity_poly.pdbx_seq_one_letter_code
_entity_poly.pdbx_strand_id
1 'polypeptide(L)'
;MLMPKRVKYRKRQKGKMRGTAYRGGTLNFGTFGLQALECGRITNRQIEAARIAMTRHVKRGGKIWLRIFPDKPVSKKPLETRMGKGKGNPEFWVAVVKPGRMLYEMEGVSEPIAQEAFRLAAHKLSVATRFVTK
;
A
#
# COMPACT_ATOMS: atom_id res chain seq x y z
N MET A 1 -2.65 4.15 -13.03
CA MET A 1 -2.47 3.62 -11.68
C MET A 1 -1.49 2.48 -11.66
N LEU A 2 -0.93 2.21 -10.48
CA LEU A 2 0.03 1.13 -10.34
C LEU A 2 -0.61 -0.23 -10.60
N MET A 3 0.04 -1.01 -11.45
CA MET A 3 -0.34 -2.39 -11.73
C MET A 3 0.81 -3.08 -12.42
N PRO A 4 0.92 -4.43 -12.33
CA PRO A 4 1.98 -5.13 -13.04
C PRO A 4 1.80 -5.03 -14.55
N LYS A 5 2.92 -4.92 -15.27
CA LYS A 5 2.89 -4.93 -16.73
C LYS A 5 2.56 -6.32 -17.27
N ARG A 6 3.07 -7.35 -16.62
CA ARG A 6 2.85 -8.74 -16.99
C ARG A 6 2.60 -9.56 -15.76
N VAL A 7 1.71 -10.54 -15.87
CA VAL A 7 1.43 -11.47 -14.77
C VAL A 7 1.41 -12.89 -15.32
N LYS A 8 1.90 -13.82 -14.52
CA LYS A 8 1.85 -15.24 -14.86
C LYS A 8 0.41 -15.75 -14.85
N TYR A 9 -0.38 -15.29 -13.91
CA TYR A 9 -1.80 -15.64 -13.79
C TYR A 9 -2.62 -14.36 -13.69
N ARG A 10 -3.69 -14.28 -14.49
CA ARG A 10 -4.58 -13.13 -14.51
C ARG A 10 -5.43 -13.05 -13.25
N LYS A 11 -5.80 -14.19 -12.69
CA LYS A 11 -6.65 -14.29 -11.49
C LYS A 11 -5.93 -15.07 -10.41
N ARG A 12 -6.21 -14.73 -9.15
CA ARG A 12 -5.62 -15.41 -8.00
C ARG A 12 -6.68 -15.64 -6.93
N GLN A 13 -6.44 -16.67 -6.12
CA GLN A 13 -7.30 -16.93 -4.97
C GLN A 13 -7.05 -15.89 -3.89
N LYS A 14 -8.09 -15.58 -3.10
CA LYS A 14 -7.98 -14.57 -2.04
C LYS A 14 -6.95 -14.95 -1.00
N GLY A 15 -6.94 -16.22 -0.56
CA GLY A 15 -6.05 -16.66 0.49
C GLY A 15 -6.37 -16.05 1.84
N LYS A 16 -5.56 -16.37 2.84
CA LYS A 16 -5.66 -15.84 4.20
C LYS A 16 -4.45 -14.97 4.49
N MET A 17 -4.69 -13.83 5.13
CA MET A 17 -3.61 -12.94 5.56
C MET A 17 -3.25 -13.23 7.01
N ARG A 18 -2.01 -13.64 7.26
CA ARG A 18 -1.53 -13.90 8.62
C ARG A 18 -0.01 -13.82 8.68
N GLY A 19 0.50 -13.74 9.88
CA GLY A 19 1.93 -13.63 10.13
C GLY A 19 2.40 -12.19 10.19
N THR A 20 3.68 -12.01 10.38
CA THR A 20 4.33 -10.68 10.41
C THR A 20 5.31 -10.56 9.26
N ALA A 21 5.64 -9.32 8.89
CA ALA A 21 6.60 -9.07 7.83
C ALA A 21 8.01 -9.21 8.39
N TYR A 22 8.75 -10.20 7.90
CA TYR A 22 10.18 -10.35 8.25
C TYR A 22 11.08 -9.59 7.28
N ARG A 23 10.60 -9.40 6.05
CA ARG A 23 11.32 -8.61 5.04
C ARG A 23 10.53 -7.33 4.76
N GLY A 24 11.25 -6.26 4.48
CA GLY A 24 10.61 -4.97 4.21
C GLY A 24 10.10 -4.29 5.46
N GLY A 25 10.56 -4.68 6.64
CA GLY A 25 10.15 -4.10 7.92
C GLY A 25 11.09 -3.03 8.45
N THR A 26 12.17 -2.72 7.75
CA THR A 26 13.15 -1.73 8.18
C THR A 26 13.27 -0.60 7.17
N LEU A 27 13.72 0.58 7.65
CA LEU A 27 14.00 1.72 6.78
C LEU A 27 15.32 1.45 6.04
N ASN A 28 15.26 1.43 4.71
CA ASN A 28 16.43 1.18 3.87
C ASN A 28 16.83 2.39 3.04
N PHE A 29 15.89 3.22 2.64
CA PHE A 29 16.14 4.33 1.71
C PHE A 29 16.06 5.68 2.37
N GLY A 30 15.11 5.88 3.27
CA GLY A 30 14.83 7.18 3.86
C GLY A 30 15.11 7.24 5.35
N THR A 31 14.88 8.41 5.92
CA THR A 31 15.04 8.67 7.34
C THR A 31 13.75 8.40 8.13
N PHE A 32 12.62 8.59 7.47
CA PHE A 32 11.30 8.42 8.06
C PHE A 32 10.50 7.40 7.29
N GLY A 33 9.56 6.75 7.96
CA GLY A 33 8.74 5.75 7.30
C GLY A 33 7.35 5.61 7.91
N LEU A 34 6.47 5.01 7.14
CA LEU A 34 5.12 4.65 7.57
C LEU A 34 5.03 3.14 7.55
N GLN A 35 4.80 2.55 8.73
CA GLN A 35 4.81 1.11 8.93
C GLN A 35 3.41 0.60 9.23
N ALA A 36 3.04 -0.53 8.62
CA ALA A 36 1.75 -1.16 8.88
C ALA A 36 1.75 -1.84 10.25
N LEU A 37 0.64 -1.71 10.97
CA LEU A 37 0.44 -2.33 12.27
C LEU A 37 -0.46 -3.56 12.22
N GLU A 38 -1.12 -3.80 11.10
CA GLU A 38 -2.05 -4.92 10.95
C GLU A 38 -2.00 -5.50 9.55
N CYS A 39 -2.58 -6.68 9.37
CA CYS A 39 -2.74 -7.27 8.06
C CYS A 39 -3.83 -6.55 7.28
N GLY A 40 -3.66 -6.43 5.98
CA GLY A 40 -4.69 -5.83 5.14
C GLY A 40 -4.33 -5.89 3.67
N ARG A 41 -5.29 -5.50 2.87
CA ARG A 41 -5.10 -5.33 1.43
C ARG A 41 -5.24 -3.86 1.10
N ILE A 42 -4.19 -3.30 0.53
CA ILE A 42 -4.18 -1.89 0.14
C ILE A 42 -4.33 -1.83 -1.38
N THR A 43 -5.39 -1.17 -1.84
CA THR A 43 -5.65 -1.10 -3.28
C THR A 43 -4.70 -0.12 -3.97
N ASN A 44 -4.51 -0.30 -5.28
CA ASN A 44 -3.69 0.61 -6.06
C ASN A 44 -4.21 2.06 -5.99
N ARG A 45 -5.53 2.24 -5.85
CA ARG A 45 -6.12 3.57 -5.70
C ARG A 45 -5.76 4.20 -4.35
N GLN A 46 -5.77 3.40 -3.28
CA GLN A 46 -5.36 3.86 -1.95
C GLN A 46 -3.88 4.25 -1.93
N ILE A 47 -3.03 3.44 -2.54
CA ILE A 47 -1.60 3.71 -2.62
C ILE A 47 -1.36 5.05 -3.33
N GLU A 48 -2.03 5.26 -4.44
CA GLU A 48 -1.88 6.50 -5.21
C GLU A 48 -2.44 7.71 -4.46
N ALA A 49 -3.59 7.55 -3.79
CA ALA A 49 -4.19 8.63 -3.01
C ALA A 49 -3.27 9.06 -1.86
N ALA A 50 -2.67 8.09 -1.16
CA ALA A 50 -1.73 8.38 -0.08
C ALA A 50 -0.48 9.08 -0.61
N ARG A 51 0.06 8.63 -1.73
CA ARG A 51 1.22 9.25 -2.36
C ARG A 51 0.93 10.71 -2.71
N ILE A 52 -0.21 10.98 -3.30
CA ILE A 52 -0.61 12.35 -3.67
C ILE A 52 -0.74 13.23 -2.42
N ALA A 53 -1.35 12.71 -1.36
CA ALA A 53 -1.52 13.47 -0.11
C ALA A 53 -0.16 13.86 0.49
N MET A 54 0.79 12.92 0.51
CA MET A 54 2.14 13.21 0.99
C MET A 54 2.86 14.22 0.12
N THR A 55 2.79 14.03 -1.20
CA THR A 55 3.46 14.90 -2.15
C THR A 55 2.96 16.34 -2.05
N ARG A 56 1.66 16.52 -1.88
CA ARG A 56 1.07 17.85 -1.73
C ARG A 56 1.54 18.55 -0.47
N HIS A 57 1.72 17.79 0.61
CA HIS A 57 2.13 18.37 1.88
C HIS A 57 3.61 18.77 1.87
N VAL A 58 4.49 17.89 1.38
CA VAL A 58 5.92 18.18 1.35
C VAL A 58 6.31 19.06 0.16
N LYS A 59 5.42 19.20 -0.80
CA LYS A 59 5.64 19.98 -2.02
C LYS A 59 6.89 19.49 -2.76
N ARG A 60 7.86 20.37 -3.01
CA ARG A 60 9.09 20.03 -3.73
C ARG A 60 10.23 19.63 -2.79
N GLY A 61 10.00 19.63 -1.48
CA GLY A 61 11.06 19.48 -0.48
C GLY A 61 11.29 18.06 -0.18
N GLY A 62 11.54 17.13 -0.56
CA GLY A 62 11.78 15.78 -0.09
C GLY A 62 11.69 14.72 -1.16
N LYS A 63 12.03 13.53 -0.76
CA LYS A 63 11.96 12.37 -1.62
C LYS A 63 11.14 11.29 -0.94
N ILE A 64 10.25 10.65 -1.72
CA ILE A 64 9.32 9.64 -1.22
C ILE A 64 9.57 8.34 -1.99
N TRP A 65 9.68 7.23 -1.24
CA TRP A 65 9.77 5.90 -1.84
C TRP A 65 8.52 5.11 -1.46
N LEU A 66 7.96 4.41 -2.44
CA LEU A 66 6.90 3.44 -2.21
C LEU A 66 7.56 2.08 -2.01
N ARG A 67 7.31 1.47 -0.84
CA ARG A 67 7.91 0.17 -0.49
C ARG A 67 6.97 -1.00 -0.77
N ILE A 68 5.76 -0.72 -1.24
CA ILE A 68 4.77 -1.75 -1.58
C ILE A 68 4.33 -1.56 -3.02
N PHE A 69 3.92 -2.66 -3.64
CA PHE A 69 3.41 -2.64 -5.00
C PHE A 69 2.15 -3.51 -5.08
N PRO A 70 1.09 -3.05 -5.77
CA PRO A 70 -0.15 -3.80 -5.89
C PRO A 70 -0.02 -4.87 -6.98
N ASP A 71 0.44 -6.04 -6.59
CA ASP A 71 0.70 -7.14 -7.52
C ASP A 71 -0.35 -8.24 -7.51
N LYS A 72 -1.32 -8.20 -6.60
CA LYS A 72 -2.36 -9.21 -6.51
C LYS A 72 -3.67 -8.70 -7.13
N PRO A 73 -4.19 -9.39 -8.16
CA PRO A 73 -5.48 -8.99 -8.74
C PRO A 73 -6.63 -9.44 -7.85
N VAL A 74 -7.65 -8.59 -7.72
CA VAL A 74 -8.88 -8.91 -7.01
C VAL A 74 -10.00 -8.96 -8.02
N SER A 75 -10.74 -10.08 -8.03
CA SER A 75 -11.85 -10.28 -8.94
C SER A 75 -13.16 -10.00 -8.23
N LYS A 76 -14.10 -9.44 -8.97
CA LYS A 76 -15.43 -9.18 -8.45
C LYS A 76 -16.46 -9.52 -9.53
N LYS A 77 -17.51 -10.24 -9.14
CA LYS A 77 -18.61 -10.52 -10.05
C LYS A 77 -19.63 -9.39 -9.98
N PRO A 78 -20.24 -9.00 -11.12
CA PRO A 78 -21.38 -8.08 -11.07
C PRO A 78 -22.50 -8.64 -10.22
N LEU A 79 -23.26 -7.76 -9.58
CA LEU A 79 -24.39 -8.17 -8.73
C LEU A 79 -25.43 -9.01 -9.49
N GLU A 80 -25.55 -8.81 -10.79
CA GLU A 80 -26.52 -9.50 -11.64
C GLU A 80 -26.04 -10.86 -12.13
N THR A 81 -24.78 -11.23 -11.87
CA THR A 81 -24.22 -12.50 -12.32
C THR A 81 -24.62 -13.62 -11.38
N ARG A 82 -25.09 -14.74 -11.95
CA ARG A 82 -25.43 -15.93 -11.17
C ARG A 82 -24.19 -16.52 -10.51
N MET A 83 -24.34 -17.01 -9.29
CA MET A 83 -23.28 -17.70 -8.57
C MET A 83 -22.89 -19.00 -9.28
N GLY A 84 -21.61 -19.38 -9.20
CA GLY A 84 -21.13 -20.66 -9.69
C GLY A 84 -20.63 -20.68 -11.12
N LYS A 85 -20.68 -19.60 -11.85
CA LYS A 85 -20.18 -19.56 -13.23
C LYS A 85 -18.69 -19.21 -13.33
N GLY A 86 -17.89 -19.60 -12.34
CA GLY A 86 -16.47 -19.31 -12.33
C GLY A 86 -16.14 -17.95 -11.69
N LYS A 87 -14.86 -17.63 -11.64
CA LYS A 87 -14.35 -16.43 -11.01
C LYS A 87 -14.59 -15.21 -11.89
N GLY A 88 -15.01 -14.10 -11.30
CA GLY A 88 -15.21 -12.86 -12.02
C GLY A 88 -13.93 -12.29 -12.61
N ASN A 89 -14.05 -11.25 -13.42
CA ASN A 89 -12.91 -10.58 -14.02
C ASN A 89 -12.10 -9.81 -12.97
N PRO A 90 -10.78 -9.69 -13.13
CA PRO A 90 -9.99 -8.81 -12.28
C PRO A 90 -10.47 -7.37 -12.41
N GLU A 91 -10.78 -6.71 -11.29
CA GLU A 91 -11.23 -5.31 -11.29
C GLU A 91 -10.15 -4.35 -10.84
N PHE A 92 -9.35 -4.75 -9.88
CA PHE A 92 -8.32 -3.88 -9.31
C PHE A 92 -7.19 -4.71 -8.74
N TRP A 93 -6.12 -4.04 -8.40
CA TRP A 93 -4.92 -4.65 -7.86
C TRP A 93 -4.71 -4.21 -6.43
N VAL A 94 -4.19 -5.11 -5.60
CA VAL A 94 -3.92 -4.82 -4.20
C VAL A 94 -2.51 -5.27 -3.82
N ALA A 95 -1.94 -4.59 -2.84
CA ALA A 95 -0.76 -5.05 -2.12
C ALA A 95 -1.23 -5.71 -0.83
N VAL A 96 -0.83 -6.94 -0.60
CA VAL A 96 -1.10 -7.64 0.65
C VAL A 96 -0.01 -7.26 1.63
N VAL A 97 -0.39 -6.66 2.75
CA VAL A 97 0.57 -6.22 3.78
C VAL A 97 0.34 -6.97 5.07
N LYS A 98 1.42 -7.13 5.83
CA LYS A 98 1.43 -7.78 7.14
C LYS A 98 1.96 -6.79 8.17
N PRO A 99 1.66 -6.98 9.46
CA PRO A 99 2.21 -6.10 10.48
C PRO A 99 3.73 -6.02 10.40
N GLY A 100 4.26 -4.83 10.51
CA GLY A 100 5.69 -4.58 10.41
C GLY A 100 6.18 -4.16 9.04
N ARG A 101 5.37 -4.30 8.00
CA ARG A 101 5.77 -3.93 6.65
C ARG A 101 5.89 -2.42 6.52
N MET A 102 7.02 -1.95 5.96
CA MET A 102 7.19 -0.54 5.64
C MET A 102 6.42 -0.24 4.35
N LEU A 103 5.55 0.76 4.42
CA LEU A 103 4.70 1.13 3.27
C LEU A 103 5.33 2.23 2.43
N TYR A 104 5.83 3.26 3.09
CA TYR A 104 6.47 4.40 2.45
C TYR A 104 7.68 4.83 3.25
N GLU A 105 8.66 5.43 2.58
CA GLU A 105 9.80 6.06 3.22
C GLU A 105 9.95 7.48 2.68
N MET A 106 10.56 8.34 3.47
CA MET A 106 10.73 9.75 3.13
C MET A 106 12.04 10.27 3.70
N GLU A 107 12.67 11.18 2.95
CA GLU A 107 13.81 11.94 3.47
C GLU A 107 13.86 13.32 2.83
N GLY A 108 14.74 14.17 3.35
CA GLY A 108 14.94 15.52 2.80
C GLY A 108 13.96 16.55 3.38
N VAL A 109 13.22 16.21 4.41
CA VAL A 109 12.33 17.14 5.11
C VAL A 109 12.52 17.00 6.61
N SER A 110 12.04 17.98 7.38
CA SER A 110 12.10 17.90 8.82
C SER A 110 11.12 16.87 9.36
N GLU A 111 11.39 16.36 10.57
CA GLU A 111 10.52 15.36 11.19
C GLU A 111 9.08 15.82 11.34
N PRO A 112 8.78 17.06 11.83
CA PRO A 112 7.39 17.50 11.92
C PRO A 112 6.66 17.50 10.57
N ILE A 113 7.33 17.89 9.50
CA ILE A 113 6.74 17.90 8.16
C ILE A 113 6.48 16.45 7.69
N ALA A 114 7.44 15.56 7.88
CA ALA A 114 7.28 14.16 7.52
C ALA A 114 6.16 13.50 8.31
N GLN A 115 6.08 13.76 9.61
CA GLN A 115 5.06 13.20 10.48
C GLN A 115 3.66 13.63 10.04
N GLU A 116 3.47 14.91 9.71
CA GLU A 116 2.19 15.40 9.23
C GLU A 116 1.84 14.83 7.86
N ALA A 117 2.82 14.72 6.95
CA ALA A 117 2.60 14.14 5.64
C ALA A 117 2.13 12.68 5.75
N PHE A 118 2.76 11.88 6.61
CA PHE A 118 2.35 10.51 6.83
C PHE A 118 1.01 10.39 7.54
N ARG A 119 0.67 11.35 8.41
CA ARG A 119 -0.66 11.38 9.03
C ARG A 119 -1.74 11.56 7.97
N LEU A 120 -1.53 12.46 7.03
CA LEU A 120 -2.45 12.68 5.93
C LEU A 120 -2.55 11.45 5.02
N ALA A 121 -1.42 10.81 4.76
CA ALA A 121 -1.39 9.58 3.95
C ALA A 121 -2.15 8.44 4.65
N ALA A 122 -1.98 8.31 5.96
CA ALA A 122 -2.63 7.25 6.72
C ALA A 122 -4.15 7.32 6.63
N HIS A 123 -4.71 8.51 6.50
CA HIS A 123 -6.16 8.68 6.33
C HIS A 123 -6.68 8.08 5.01
N LYS A 124 -5.81 7.87 4.04
CA LYS A 124 -6.19 7.28 2.75
C LYS A 124 -6.00 5.77 2.71
N LEU A 125 -5.38 5.20 3.73
CA LEU A 125 -5.08 3.77 3.78
C LEU A 125 -6.09 3.02 4.64
N SER A 126 -6.26 1.72 4.35
CA SER A 126 -7.24 0.87 5.04
C SER A 126 -6.66 0.15 6.25
N VAL A 127 -5.36 0.25 6.50
CA VAL A 127 -4.72 -0.42 7.61
C VAL A 127 -4.20 0.60 8.62
N ALA A 128 -4.12 0.18 9.89
CA ALA A 128 -3.51 1.00 10.92
C ALA A 128 -2.01 1.12 10.66
N THR A 129 -1.45 2.31 10.90
CA THR A 129 -0.05 2.59 10.57
C THR A 129 0.64 3.30 11.74
N ARG A 130 1.96 3.30 11.69
CA ARG A 130 2.80 3.96 12.67
C ARG A 130 3.91 4.73 11.96
N PHE A 131 4.19 5.95 12.45
CA PHE A 131 5.35 6.71 12.01
C PHE A 131 6.61 6.15 12.66
N VAL A 132 7.63 5.93 11.86
CA VAL A 132 8.91 5.43 12.37
C VAL A 132 10.06 6.30 11.87
N THR A 133 11.11 6.41 12.68
CA THR A 133 12.33 7.14 12.35
C THR A 133 13.52 6.21 12.43
N LYS A 134 14.58 6.60 11.72
CA LYS A 134 15.82 5.84 11.72
C LYS A 134 16.64 6.10 13.00
#